data_e4df0d372d569de5267e876d8e6b63cd
#
_entry.id   e4df0d372d569de5267e876d8e6b63cd
#
_cell.length_a   1.000
_cell.length_b   1.000
_cell.length_c   1.000
_cell.angle_alpha   90.00
_cell.angle_beta   90.00
_cell.angle_gamma   90.00
#
_symmetry.space_group_name_H-M   'P 1'
#
loop_
_entity.id
_entity.type
_entity.pdbx_description
1 polymer ?
#
loop_
_entity_poly.entity_id
_entity_poly.type
_entity_poly.pdbx_seq_one_letter_code
_entity_poly.pdbx_strand_id
1 'polypeptide(L)'
;MTHRHLLPLVLLILSACSNPRPEKGSDTFPELKGVYLGQELPGDTVKIFAPGIISTGMEERDATFTYDGKEFFFTRIIDSIYTIFHMEEIDGQWTEPEVASFSGKYDDAEPFFSTRGHGLYFISNRPSEGKPYTKNDFDIWYTYKTLEGWIDPQPLGAPVNTGQMEFFPSVTYDGTLYFGRNDPGNTRSDLYRTRREEGRFSEPEKLPDIINGPENPFNACIAPDESYLIFCAYRSDSSQGKSDYYLSFRDEEDTWSQPVNLGPGINTSGDEYSPHITPGGKYLFFASNGNPLQIQDPSVLIDPGVQPYLNSGGSLRGHGLPLNGSNDIYWIETHALLKRLKKQ
;
A
#
# COMPACT_ATOMS: atom_id res chain seq x y z
N MET A 1 -32.04 25.87 86.86
CA MET A 1 -30.77 25.98 86.14
C MET A 1 -30.72 24.74 85.22
N THR A 2 -31.03 24.94 83.94
CA THR A 2 -31.18 23.91 82.99
C THR A 2 -30.07 24.10 81.89
N HIS A 3 -29.08 23.22 81.89
CA HIS A 3 -28.04 23.23 80.89
C HIS A 3 -28.55 22.52 79.63
N ARG A 4 -28.59 23.29 78.50
CA ARG A 4 -28.82 22.78 77.17
C ARG A 4 -27.45 22.45 76.54
N HIS A 5 -27.23 21.13 76.26
CA HIS A 5 -26.09 20.68 75.47
C HIS A 5 -26.43 20.89 73.97
N LEU A 6 -25.64 21.71 73.30
CA LEU A 6 -25.63 21.81 71.83
C LEU A 6 -24.65 20.71 71.29
N LEU A 7 -25.19 19.79 70.50
CA LEU A 7 -24.37 18.88 69.68
C LEU A 7 -23.94 19.60 68.36
N PRO A 8 -22.68 19.50 67.95
CA PRO A 8 -22.29 20.04 66.64
C PRO A 8 -22.71 19.08 65.54
N LEU A 9 -23.40 19.61 64.52
CA LEU A 9 -23.76 18.92 63.29
C LEU A 9 -22.53 18.84 62.40
N VAL A 10 -21.95 17.66 62.23
CA VAL A 10 -20.85 17.39 61.30
C VAL A 10 -21.46 17.17 59.92
N LEU A 11 -21.29 18.15 59.02
CA LEU A 11 -21.70 18.07 57.63
C LEU A 11 -20.64 17.26 56.86
N LEU A 12 -20.93 15.97 56.55
CA LEU A 12 -20.10 15.15 55.67
C LEU A 12 -20.36 15.63 54.22
N ILE A 13 -19.38 16.34 53.64
CA ILE A 13 -19.35 16.62 52.23
C ILE A 13 -18.86 15.36 51.49
N LEU A 14 -19.78 14.58 50.95
CA LEU A 14 -19.47 13.50 50.01
C LEU A 14 -19.03 14.17 48.69
N SER A 15 -17.70 14.24 48.50
CA SER A 15 -17.12 14.58 47.21
C SER A 15 -17.37 13.40 46.25
N ALA A 16 -18.41 13.51 45.41
CA ALA A 16 -18.64 12.58 44.33
C ALA A 16 -17.53 12.82 43.30
N CYS A 17 -16.52 11.95 43.30
CA CYS A 17 -15.63 11.81 42.14
C CYS A 17 -16.49 11.32 40.96
N SER A 18 -16.99 12.24 40.17
CA SER A 18 -17.51 11.91 38.83
C SER A 18 -16.32 11.52 37.98
N ASN A 19 -16.15 10.23 37.76
CA ASN A 19 -15.34 9.79 36.66
C ASN A 19 -15.89 10.49 35.41
N PRO A 20 -15.05 11.21 34.62
CA PRO A 20 -15.52 11.76 33.37
C PRO A 20 -16.01 10.57 32.52
N ARG A 21 -17.27 10.62 32.09
CA ARG A 21 -17.74 9.69 31.05
C ARG A 21 -16.82 9.91 29.87
N PRO A 22 -16.34 8.83 29.21
CA PRO A 22 -15.61 9.00 27.97
C PRO A 22 -16.48 9.84 27.04
N GLU A 23 -15.94 10.93 26.51
CA GLU A 23 -16.59 11.72 25.49
C GLU A 23 -17.01 10.76 24.38
N LYS A 24 -18.26 10.86 23.93
CA LYS A 24 -18.70 10.16 22.72
C LYS A 24 -17.75 10.61 21.62
N GLY A 25 -17.01 9.68 21.06
CA GLY A 25 -16.18 9.92 19.90
C GLY A 25 -16.98 10.64 18.81
N SER A 26 -16.35 11.48 18.05
CA SER A 26 -16.94 12.10 16.87
C SER A 26 -17.22 11.02 15.83
N ASP A 27 -18.47 10.89 15.38
CA ASP A 27 -18.83 10.01 14.26
C ASP A 27 -18.32 10.59 12.92
N THR A 28 -17.64 11.74 12.94
CA THR A 28 -17.12 12.41 11.74
C THR A 28 -15.67 12.00 11.46
N PHE A 29 -15.39 11.76 10.19
CA PHE A 29 -14.04 11.53 9.71
C PHE A 29 -13.10 12.69 10.09
N PRO A 30 -11.87 12.44 10.54
CA PRO A 30 -10.95 13.50 10.95
C PRO A 30 -10.57 14.39 9.76
N GLU A 31 -10.31 15.66 10.03
CA GLU A 31 -9.81 16.60 9.02
C GLU A 31 -8.35 16.29 8.67
N LEU A 32 -8.14 15.67 7.51
CA LEU A 32 -6.81 15.40 6.95
C LEU A 32 -6.52 16.45 5.87
N LYS A 33 -5.46 17.23 6.03
CA LYS A 33 -5.09 18.33 5.11
C LYS A 33 -3.62 18.24 4.71
N GLY A 34 -3.35 18.59 3.45
CA GLY A 34 -1.99 18.63 2.90
C GLY A 34 -1.57 17.34 2.20
N VAL A 35 -0.36 17.37 1.65
CA VAL A 35 0.18 16.25 0.88
C VAL A 35 0.31 14.99 1.74
N TYR A 36 0.12 13.83 1.13
CA TYR A 36 0.20 12.53 1.80
C TYR A 36 -0.69 12.47 3.07
N LEU A 37 -1.94 12.89 2.95
CA LEU A 37 -2.91 12.91 4.05
C LEU A 37 -2.47 13.76 5.27
N GLY A 38 -1.58 14.72 5.07
CA GLY A 38 -1.02 15.55 6.15
C GLY A 38 -0.05 14.83 7.07
N GLN A 39 0.42 13.65 6.70
CA GLN A 39 1.36 12.88 7.52
C GLN A 39 2.71 13.56 7.64
N GLU A 40 3.36 13.40 8.79
CA GLU A 40 4.74 13.82 8.97
C GLU A 40 5.66 13.02 8.05
N LEU A 41 6.40 13.70 7.17
CA LEU A 41 7.26 13.06 6.18
C LEU A 41 8.31 12.14 6.83
N PRO A 42 8.62 10.98 6.25
CA PRO A 42 9.43 9.95 6.92
C PRO A 42 10.93 10.28 6.96
N GLY A 43 11.44 11.09 6.04
CA GLY A 43 12.86 11.32 5.90
C GLY A 43 13.63 10.01 5.66
N ASP A 44 14.70 9.78 6.43
CA ASP A 44 15.54 8.59 6.35
C ASP A 44 15.12 7.44 7.28
N THR A 45 14.02 7.60 7.97
CA THR A 45 13.46 6.62 8.91
C THR A 45 12.12 6.10 8.40
N VAL A 46 11.91 4.79 8.43
CA VAL A 46 10.63 4.18 8.10
C VAL A 46 9.55 4.68 9.05
N LYS A 47 8.39 5.04 8.50
CA LYS A 47 7.18 5.33 9.28
C LYS A 47 6.04 4.47 8.77
N ILE A 48 5.08 4.19 9.64
CA ILE A 48 3.79 3.64 9.22
C ILE A 48 2.97 4.76 8.58
N PHE A 49 2.21 4.44 7.56
CA PHE A 49 1.42 5.44 6.83
C PHE A 49 0.00 5.54 7.36
N ALA A 50 -0.39 6.74 7.78
CA ALA A 50 -1.73 7.10 8.27
C ALA A 50 -2.35 6.03 9.21
N PRO A 51 -1.70 5.73 10.36
CA PRO A 51 -2.14 4.70 11.28
C PRO A 51 -3.54 5.03 11.83
N GLY A 52 -4.40 4.00 11.85
CA GLY A 52 -5.81 4.13 12.24
C GLY A 52 -6.73 4.64 11.12
N ILE A 53 -6.20 5.03 9.98
CA ILE A 53 -6.98 5.47 8.80
C ILE A 53 -6.71 4.54 7.62
N ILE A 54 -5.45 4.40 7.24
CA ILE A 54 -4.99 3.52 6.16
C ILE A 54 -4.43 2.23 6.77
N SER A 55 -3.35 2.32 7.56
CA SER A 55 -2.83 1.18 8.28
C SER A 55 -3.67 0.95 9.54
N THR A 56 -4.40 -0.16 9.55
CA THR A 56 -5.36 -0.52 10.59
C THR A 56 -5.08 -1.95 11.08
N GLY A 57 -6.05 -2.61 11.65
CA GLY A 57 -5.93 -4.03 11.98
C GLY A 57 -6.39 -4.96 10.85
N MET A 58 -6.64 -4.44 9.66
CA MET A 58 -6.98 -5.22 8.46
C MET A 58 -5.72 -5.53 7.63
N GLU A 59 -5.90 -6.17 6.51
CA GLU A 59 -4.85 -6.40 5.51
C GLU A 59 -4.84 -5.25 4.52
N GLU A 60 -3.89 -4.31 4.63
CA GLU A 60 -3.72 -3.19 3.72
C GLU A 60 -2.40 -3.29 2.96
N ARG A 61 -2.44 -3.01 1.63
CA ARG A 61 -1.28 -3.08 0.74
C ARG A 61 -1.45 -2.21 -0.51
N ASP A 62 -0.46 -2.17 -1.38
CA ASP A 62 -0.51 -1.62 -2.73
C ASP A 62 -0.83 -0.11 -2.80
N ALA A 63 -0.15 0.71 -1.99
CA ALA A 63 -0.36 2.14 -1.93
C ALA A 63 0.13 2.86 -3.20
N THR A 64 -0.72 3.65 -3.86
CA THR A 64 -0.32 4.49 -4.99
C THR A 64 -0.97 5.86 -4.96
N PHE A 65 -0.24 6.89 -5.39
CA PHE A 65 -0.73 8.26 -5.53
C PHE A 65 -0.81 8.69 -7.00
N THR A 66 -1.73 9.58 -7.31
CA THR A 66 -1.69 10.32 -8.57
C THR A 66 -0.45 11.21 -8.64
N TYR A 67 -0.07 11.63 -9.85
CA TYR A 67 1.12 12.47 -10.06
C TYR A 67 1.04 13.81 -9.30
N ASP A 68 -0.15 14.39 -9.22
CA ASP A 68 -0.40 15.64 -8.47
C ASP A 68 -0.57 15.44 -6.96
N GLY A 69 -0.54 14.18 -6.50
CA GLY A 69 -0.65 13.80 -5.10
C GLY A 69 -2.03 14.05 -4.47
N LYS A 70 -3.09 14.21 -5.29
CA LYS A 70 -4.45 14.53 -4.84
C LYS A 70 -5.41 13.35 -4.79
N GLU A 71 -5.03 12.23 -5.32
CA GLU A 71 -5.78 10.98 -5.19
C GLU A 71 -4.85 9.89 -4.69
N PHE A 72 -5.38 9.03 -3.85
CA PHE A 72 -4.69 7.92 -3.24
C PHE A 72 -5.51 6.65 -3.39
N PHE A 73 -4.87 5.57 -3.82
CA PHE A 73 -5.47 4.25 -3.95
C PHE A 73 -4.66 3.24 -3.16
N PHE A 74 -5.34 2.26 -2.60
CA PHE A 74 -4.71 1.14 -1.91
C PHE A 74 -5.64 -0.07 -1.94
N THR A 75 -5.08 -1.26 -1.74
CA THR A 75 -5.87 -2.49 -1.61
C THR A 75 -6.11 -2.79 -0.15
N ARG A 76 -7.35 -3.18 0.17
CA ARG A 76 -7.74 -3.77 1.45
C ARG A 76 -8.44 -5.10 1.20
N ILE A 77 -8.16 -6.09 2.05
CA ILE A 77 -8.84 -7.39 1.96
C ILE A 77 -10.02 -7.38 2.91
N ILE A 78 -11.23 -7.53 2.37
CA ILE A 78 -12.49 -7.58 3.12
C ILE A 78 -13.17 -8.91 2.82
N ASP A 79 -13.45 -9.71 3.85
CA ASP A 79 -14.08 -11.02 3.70
C ASP A 79 -13.40 -11.92 2.65
N SER A 80 -12.07 -11.85 2.58
CA SER A 80 -11.22 -12.56 1.61
C SER A 80 -11.39 -12.09 0.15
N ILE A 81 -11.91 -10.89 -0.06
CA ILE A 81 -12.02 -10.22 -1.37
C ILE A 81 -11.04 -9.05 -1.40
N TYR A 82 -10.18 -9.03 -2.40
CA TYR A 82 -9.31 -7.88 -2.66
C TYR A 82 -10.14 -6.73 -3.20
N THR A 83 -10.07 -5.59 -2.54
CA THR A 83 -10.88 -4.42 -2.90
C THR A 83 -9.99 -3.17 -2.94
N ILE A 84 -10.03 -2.45 -4.06
CA ILE A 84 -9.32 -1.18 -4.19
C ILE A 84 -10.16 -0.08 -3.54
N PHE A 85 -9.52 0.65 -2.62
CA PHE A 85 -10.04 1.84 -1.98
C PHE A 85 -9.45 3.09 -2.61
N HIS A 86 -10.19 4.17 -2.53
CA HIS A 86 -9.86 5.48 -3.08
C HIS A 86 -10.12 6.58 -2.05
N MET A 87 -9.24 7.57 -2.03
CA MET A 87 -9.41 8.85 -1.34
C MET A 87 -8.99 9.96 -2.29
N GLU A 88 -9.64 11.12 -2.20
CA GLU A 88 -9.26 12.31 -2.96
C GLU A 88 -9.24 13.57 -2.10
N GLU A 89 -8.38 14.52 -2.46
CA GLU A 89 -8.35 15.84 -1.86
C GLU A 89 -9.34 16.77 -2.57
N ILE A 90 -10.40 17.17 -1.86
CA ILE A 90 -11.39 18.11 -2.32
C ILE A 90 -11.29 19.39 -1.45
N ASP A 91 -11.07 20.53 -2.09
CA ASP A 91 -10.96 21.83 -1.41
C ASP A 91 -9.90 21.85 -0.27
N GLY A 92 -8.80 21.10 -0.46
CA GLY A 92 -7.71 21.01 0.51
C GLY A 92 -7.95 20.04 1.67
N GLN A 93 -8.99 19.23 1.61
CA GLN A 93 -9.30 18.22 2.61
C GLN A 93 -9.49 16.84 1.98
N TRP A 94 -8.91 15.80 2.57
CA TRP A 94 -9.04 14.43 2.12
C TRP A 94 -10.38 13.82 2.50
N THR A 95 -10.97 13.07 1.57
CA THR A 95 -12.18 12.27 1.83
C THR A 95 -11.88 11.08 2.72
N GLU A 96 -12.92 10.49 3.32
CA GLU A 96 -12.86 9.17 3.95
C GLU A 96 -12.51 8.10 2.89
N PRO A 97 -11.77 7.01 3.25
CA PRO A 97 -11.53 5.92 2.32
C PRO A 97 -12.84 5.26 1.88
N GLU A 98 -13.09 5.24 0.59
CA GLU A 98 -14.26 4.60 -0.02
C GLU A 98 -13.81 3.55 -1.03
N VAL A 99 -14.66 2.55 -1.30
CA VAL A 99 -14.42 1.59 -2.36
C VAL A 99 -14.39 2.33 -3.70
N ALA A 100 -13.32 2.16 -4.47
CA ALA A 100 -13.20 2.77 -5.79
C ALA A 100 -14.39 2.37 -6.67
N SER A 101 -14.94 3.31 -7.44
CA SER A 101 -16.18 3.12 -8.20
C SER A 101 -16.17 1.93 -9.17
N PHE A 102 -14.99 1.48 -9.57
CA PHE A 102 -14.77 0.35 -10.47
C PHE A 102 -14.42 -0.96 -9.74
N SER A 103 -14.35 -0.97 -8.39
CA SER A 103 -13.95 -2.12 -7.56
C SER A 103 -15.09 -2.63 -6.67
N GLY A 104 -14.82 -3.72 -5.92
CA GLY A 104 -15.74 -4.28 -4.92
C GLY A 104 -16.71 -5.35 -5.45
N LYS A 105 -16.67 -5.68 -6.73
CA LYS A 105 -17.46 -6.77 -7.32
C LYS A 105 -16.62 -8.02 -7.59
N TYR A 106 -15.37 -7.85 -7.89
CA TYR A 106 -14.38 -8.88 -8.18
C TYR A 106 -13.21 -8.70 -7.23
N ASP A 107 -12.27 -9.63 -7.25
CA ASP A 107 -10.98 -9.40 -6.61
C ASP A 107 -10.19 -8.40 -7.47
N ASP A 108 -10.01 -7.20 -6.96
CA ASP A 108 -9.27 -6.10 -7.60
C ASP A 108 -8.14 -5.67 -6.67
N ALA A 109 -6.90 -5.66 -7.14
CA ALA A 109 -5.73 -5.36 -6.32
C ALA A 109 -4.61 -4.70 -7.13
N GLU A 110 -3.55 -4.33 -6.43
CA GLU A 110 -2.30 -3.85 -6.99
C GLU A 110 -2.47 -2.62 -7.90
N PRO A 111 -3.21 -1.58 -7.45
CA PRO A 111 -3.35 -0.36 -8.22
C PRO A 111 -1.99 0.32 -8.40
N PHE A 112 -1.71 0.71 -9.63
CA PHE A 112 -0.55 1.50 -10.01
C PHE A 112 -0.95 2.68 -10.88
N PHE A 113 -0.77 3.90 -10.38
CA PHE A 113 -1.09 5.09 -11.15
C PHE A 113 0.01 5.42 -12.16
N SER A 114 -0.38 5.57 -13.42
CA SER A 114 0.55 5.88 -14.49
C SER A 114 1.21 7.24 -14.31
N THR A 115 2.53 7.31 -14.44
CA THR A 115 3.31 8.54 -14.31
C THR A 115 3.05 9.55 -15.44
N ARG A 116 2.48 9.13 -16.56
CA ARG A 116 2.25 9.95 -17.76
C ARG A 116 0.80 10.22 -18.11
N GLY A 117 -0.14 9.91 -17.26
CA GLY A 117 -1.54 10.07 -17.64
C GLY A 117 -2.47 10.06 -16.45
N HIS A 118 -3.76 10.08 -16.72
CA HIS A 118 -4.81 10.00 -15.71
C HIS A 118 -5.31 8.56 -15.52
N GLY A 119 -4.45 7.57 -15.80
CA GLY A 119 -4.82 6.17 -15.86
C GLY A 119 -4.22 5.35 -14.72
N LEU A 120 -5.00 4.39 -14.28
CA LEU A 120 -4.68 3.43 -13.23
C LEU A 120 -4.63 2.04 -13.84
N TYR A 121 -3.48 1.36 -13.66
CA TYR A 121 -3.33 -0.06 -13.90
C TYR A 121 -3.66 -0.80 -12.61
N PHE A 122 -4.22 -1.98 -12.69
CA PHE A 122 -4.49 -2.85 -11.55
C PHE A 122 -4.70 -4.29 -12.01
N ILE A 123 -4.77 -5.23 -11.11
CA ILE A 123 -5.13 -6.61 -11.44
C ILE A 123 -6.56 -6.89 -11.06
N SER A 124 -7.21 -7.76 -11.84
CA SER A 124 -8.56 -8.21 -11.56
C SER A 124 -8.81 -9.60 -12.10
N ASN A 125 -9.60 -10.39 -11.37
CA ASN A 125 -10.10 -11.68 -11.83
C ASN A 125 -11.48 -11.58 -12.53
N ARG A 126 -11.90 -10.38 -12.90
CA ARG A 126 -13.15 -10.16 -13.64
C ARG A 126 -13.10 -10.82 -15.02
N PRO A 127 -14.25 -11.30 -15.54
CA PRO A 127 -14.27 -11.92 -16.85
C PRO A 127 -13.96 -10.90 -17.95
N SER A 128 -13.23 -11.36 -18.98
CA SER A 128 -12.99 -10.62 -20.21
C SER A 128 -13.50 -11.42 -21.43
N GLU A 129 -13.45 -10.82 -22.62
CA GLU A 129 -13.91 -11.53 -23.84
C GLU A 129 -13.13 -12.83 -24.05
N GLY A 130 -13.85 -13.94 -24.14
CA GLY A 130 -13.26 -15.27 -24.31
C GLY A 130 -12.64 -15.89 -23.04
N LYS A 131 -12.62 -15.15 -21.92
CA LYS A 131 -12.04 -15.60 -20.64
C LYS A 131 -13.10 -15.46 -19.53
N PRO A 132 -13.76 -16.58 -19.12
CA PRO A 132 -14.74 -16.54 -18.06
C PRO A 132 -14.10 -16.25 -16.71
N TYR A 133 -14.92 -15.82 -15.75
CA TYR A 133 -14.47 -15.64 -14.37
C TYR A 133 -13.80 -16.90 -13.82
N THR A 134 -12.63 -16.72 -13.22
CA THR A 134 -11.90 -17.75 -12.47
C THR A 134 -11.27 -17.10 -11.24
N LYS A 135 -11.54 -17.63 -10.05
CA LYS A 135 -11.17 -16.98 -8.78
C LYS A 135 -9.67 -16.62 -8.66
N ASN A 136 -8.79 -17.44 -9.22
CA ASN A 136 -7.34 -17.29 -9.07
C ASN A 136 -6.64 -16.94 -10.38
N ASP A 137 -7.35 -16.39 -11.35
CA ASP A 137 -6.82 -16.01 -12.65
C ASP A 137 -6.94 -14.50 -12.81
N PHE A 138 -5.84 -13.81 -12.54
CA PHE A 138 -5.77 -12.35 -12.63
C PHE A 138 -5.13 -11.92 -13.93
N ASP A 139 -5.75 -10.92 -14.55
CA ASP A 139 -5.23 -10.16 -15.68
C ASP A 139 -4.90 -8.73 -15.25
N ILE A 140 -4.07 -8.05 -16.03
CA ILE A 140 -3.83 -6.60 -15.85
C ILE A 140 -4.90 -5.83 -16.59
N TRP A 141 -5.54 -4.90 -15.87
CA TRP A 141 -6.59 -4.02 -16.34
C TRP A 141 -6.14 -2.57 -16.27
N TYR A 142 -6.82 -1.72 -17.02
CA TYR A 142 -6.57 -0.29 -17.09
C TYR A 142 -7.89 0.49 -17.04
N THR A 143 -7.91 1.56 -16.26
CA THR A 143 -8.99 2.55 -16.23
C THR A 143 -8.39 3.95 -16.20
N TYR A 144 -9.18 4.97 -16.52
CA TYR A 144 -8.76 6.37 -16.43
C TYR A 144 -9.91 7.27 -16.01
N LYS A 145 -9.58 8.42 -15.44
CA LYS A 145 -10.55 9.43 -14.99
C LYS A 145 -10.89 10.39 -16.11
N THR A 146 -12.17 10.63 -16.32
CA THR A 146 -12.73 11.65 -17.20
C THR A 146 -13.41 12.74 -16.37
N LEU A 147 -13.99 13.75 -17.02
CA LEU A 147 -14.83 14.74 -16.32
C LEU A 147 -16.10 14.13 -15.69
N GLU A 148 -16.51 12.97 -16.17
CA GLU A 148 -17.69 12.24 -15.67
C GLU A 148 -17.33 11.19 -14.59
N GLY A 149 -16.03 11.03 -14.28
CA GLY A 149 -15.53 10.05 -13.31
C GLY A 149 -14.66 8.98 -13.96
N TRP A 150 -14.40 7.90 -13.23
CA TRP A 150 -13.63 6.75 -13.70
C TRP A 150 -14.44 5.94 -14.70
N ILE A 151 -13.85 5.58 -15.84
CA ILE A 151 -14.49 4.73 -16.85
C ILE A 151 -14.49 3.26 -16.41
N ASP A 152 -15.33 2.44 -17.05
CA ASP A 152 -15.30 1.00 -16.89
C ASP A 152 -13.93 0.44 -17.29
N PRO A 153 -13.27 -0.37 -16.42
CA PRO A 153 -11.97 -0.93 -16.71
C PRO A 153 -11.95 -1.79 -17.97
N GLN A 154 -10.82 -1.71 -18.68
CA GLN A 154 -10.55 -2.49 -19.87
C GLN A 154 -9.35 -3.41 -19.62
N PRO A 155 -9.39 -4.70 -20.04
CA PRO A 155 -8.22 -5.57 -19.97
C PRO A 155 -7.14 -5.07 -20.94
N LEU A 156 -5.87 -5.20 -20.58
CA LEU A 156 -4.80 -4.88 -21.55
C LEU A 156 -4.80 -5.82 -22.76
N GLY A 157 -5.29 -7.05 -22.58
CA GLY A 157 -5.32 -8.05 -23.64
C GLY A 157 -3.94 -8.54 -24.05
N ALA A 158 -3.89 -9.38 -25.09
CA ALA A 158 -2.62 -9.86 -25.64
C ALA A 158 -1.81 -8.70 -26.27
N PRO A 159 -0.45 -8.75 -26.15
CA PRO A 159 0.36 -9.86 -25.64
C PRO A 159 0.65 -9.79 -24.13
N VAL A 160 0.11 -8.78 -23.43
CA VAL A 160 0.35 -8.61 -21.97
C VAL A 160 -0.41 -9.68 -21.19
N ASN A 161 -1.73 -9.73 -21.33
CA ASN A 161 -2.55 -10.74 -20.69
C ASN A 161 -2.55 -12.02 -21.52
N THR A 162 -2.37 -13.16 -20.85
CA THR A 162 -2.26 -14.47 -21.49
C THR A 162 -3.22 -15.49 -20.86
N GLY A 163 -2.95 -16.77 -20.99
CA GLY A 163 -3.62 -17.82 -20.25
C GLY A 163 -2.99 -18.09 -18.88
N GLN A 164 -2.04 -17.27 -18.47
CA GLN A 164 -1.39 -17.33 -17.17
C GLN A 164 -1.91 -16.16 -16.31
N MET A 165 -1.55 -16.15 -15.04
CA MET A 165 -1.79 -15.02 -14.15
C MET A 165 -0.74 -13.95 -14.39
N GLU A 166 -1.17 -12.74 -14.72
CA GLU A 166 -0.35 -11.54 -14.77
C GLU A 166 -0.68 -10.64 -13.57
N PHE A 167 0.37 -10.05 -12.96
CA PHE A 167 0.20 -9.32 -11.72
C PHE A 167 1.26 -8.23 -11.51
N PHE A 168 0.99 -7.35 -10.58
CA PHE A 168 1.82 -6.26 -10.08
C PHE A 168 2.38 -5.36 -11.19
N PRO A 169 1.52 -4.64 -11.90
CA PRO A 169 1.95 -3.70 -12.94
C PRO A 169 2.70 -2.51 -12.32
N SER A 170 3.81 -2.09 -12.96
CA SER A 170 4.47 -0.81 -12.68
C SER A 170 4.95 -0.18 -13.98
N VAL A 171 4.88 1.15 -14.10
CA VAL A 171 5.04 1.87 -15.38
C VAL A 171 6.01 3.04 -15.24
N THR A 172 6.96 3.13 -16.15
CA THR A 172 7.96 4.20 -16.24
C THR A 172 7.42 5.49 -16.85
N TYR A 173 8.23 6.56 -16.87
CA TYR A 173 7.87 7.81 -17.54
C TYR A 173 7.66 7.67 -19.04
N ASP A 174 8.36 6.79 -19.72
CA ASP A 174 8.21 6.57 -21.17
C ASP A 174 7.07 5.60 -21.51
N GLY A 175 6.46 4.97 -20.50
CA GLY A 175 5.32 4.06 -20.66
C GLY A 175 5.71 2.59 -20.78
N THR A 176 6.96 2.22 -20.48
CA THR A 176 7.37 0.82 -20.36
C THR A 176 6.66 0.20 -19.16
N LEU A 177 5.94 -0.89 -19.39
CA LEU A 177 5.21 -1.63 -18.37
C LEU A 177 6.08 -2.80 -17.89
N TYR A 178 6.29 -2.88 -16.58
CA TYR A 178 6.88 -4.01 -15.86
C TYR A 178 5.79 -4.76 -15.12
N PHE A 179 5.86 -6.08 -15.08
CA PHE A 179 4.86 -6.92 -14.42
C PHE A 179 5.38 -8.32 -14.12
N GLY A 180 4.73 -9.02 -13.19
CA GLY A 180 4.95 -10.43 -12.94
C GLY A 180 4.04 -11.31 -13.79
N ARG A 181 4.50 -12.48 -14.18
CA ARG A 181 3.71 -13.54 -14.83
C ARG A 181 4.07 -14.89 -14.26
N ASN A 182 3.06 -15.69 -13.92
CA ASN A 182 3.29 -17.05 -13.50
C ASN A 182 3.68 -17.95 -14.67
N ASP A 183 4.45 -19.00 -14.40
CA ASP A 183 4.70 -20.05 -15.37
C ASP A 183 3.42 -20.89 -15.64
N PRO A 184 3.37 -21.66 -16.73
CA PRO A 184 2.21 -22.50 -17.06
C PRO A 184 1.82 -23.52 -15.97
N GLY A 185 2.73 -23.85 -15.07
CA GLY A 185 2.49 -24.73 -13.93
C GLY A 185 2.02 -24.00 -12.68
N ASN A 186 1.99 -22.67 -12.72
CA ASN A 186 1.68 -21.79 -11.58
C ASN A 186 2.57 -22.06 -10.33
N THR A 187 3.80 -22.51 -10.58
CA THR A 187 4.76 -22.93 -9.55
C THR A 187 5.78 -21.87 -9.22
N ARG A 188 5.99 -20.93 -10.14
CA ARG A 188 6.88 -19.79 -9.98
C ARG A 188 6.40 -18.61 -10.82
N SER A 189 6.91 -17.45 -10.51
CA SER A 189 6.75 -16.24 -11.32
C SER A 189 8.08 -15.79 -11.91
N ASP A 190 7.98 -15.09 -13.02
CA ASP A 190 9.07 -14.33 -13.61
C ASP A 190 8.61 -12.89 -13.85
N LEU A 191 9.55 -11.96 -13.86
CA LEU A 191 9.32 -10.56 -14.14
C LEU A 191 9.55 -10.28 -15.62
N TYR A 192 8.65 -9.49 -16.19
CA TYR A 192 8.64 -9.12 -17.61
C TYR A 192 8.59 -7.61 -17.75
N ARG A 193 8.98 -7.13 -18.91
CA ARG A 193 8.72 -5.75 -19.36
C ARG A 193 8.18 -5.74 -20.78
N THR A 194 7.41 -4.73 -21.13
CA THR A 194 6.94 -4.48 -22.50
C THR A 194 6.87 -2.99 -22.76
N ARG A 195 7.15 -2.58 -23.98
CA ARG A 195 7.09 -1.19 -24.43
C ARG A 195 5.83 -0.93 -25.22
N ARG A 196 5.45 0.34 -25.28
CA ARG A 196 4.33 0.76 -26.09
C ARG A 196 4.84 1.30 -27.41
N GLU A 197 4.53 0.59 -28.51
CA GLU A 197 4.91 0.91 -29.86
C GLU A 197 3.63 1.16 -30.68
N GLU A 198 3.52 2.32 -31.34
CA GLU A 198 2.33 2.70 -32.11
C GLU A 198 0.99 2.51 -31.39
N GLY A 199 0.98 2.73 -30.06
CA GLY A 199 -0.21 2.63 -29.22
C GLY A 199 -0.55 1.21 -28.74
N ARG A 200 0.24 0.20 -29.08
CA ARG A 200 0.10 -1.20 -28.65
C ARG A 200 1.30 -1.63 -27.83
N PHE A 201 1.11 -2.59 -26.96
CA PHE A 201 2.24 -3.24 -26.27
C PHE A 201 2.95 -4.22 -27.21
N SER A 202 4.28 -4.17 -27.21
CA SER A 202 5.13 -5.18 -27.87
C SER A 202 5.06 -6.53 -27.12
N GLU A 203 5.59 -7.61 -27.73
CA GLU A 203 5.75 -8.87 -27.03
C GLU A 203 6.56 -8.66 -25.73
N PRO A 204 6.07 -9.13 -24.57
CA PRO A 204 6.78 -8.97 -23.32
C PRO A 204 8.12 -9.70 -23.31
N GLU A 205 9.15 -8.98 -22.89
CA GLU A 205 10.49 -9.46 -22.72
C GLU A 205 10.69 -9.89 -21.26
N LYS A 206 11.12 -11.13 -21.06
CA LYS A 206 11.50 -11.63 -19.73
C LYS A 206 12.77 -10.92 -19.27
N LEU A 207 12.80 -10.41 -18.04
CA LEU A 207 14.00 -9.83 -17.46
C LEU A 207 15.12 -10.86 -17.34
N PRO A 208 16.41 -10.45 -17.37
CA PRO A 208 17.55 -11.36 -17.29
C PRO A 208 17.56 -12.24 -16.05
N ASP A 209 18.26 -13.37 -16.12
CA ASP A 209 18.35 -14.33 -15.02
C ASP A 209 18.97 -13.76 -13.73
N ILE A 210 19.72 -12.67 -13.81
CA ILE A 210 20.23 -11.97 -12.62
C ILE A 210 19.09 -11.43 -11.76
N ILE A 211 17.94 -11.10 -12.38
CA ILE A 211 16.69 -10.71 -11.72
C ILE A 211 15.80 -11.93 -11.50
N ASN A 212 15.55 -12.69 -12.59
CA ASN A 212 14.65 -13.85 -12.63
C ASN A 212 15.33 -15.16 -12.23
N GLY A 213 16.26 -15.11 -11.27
CA GLY A 213 16.95 -16.29 -10.77
C GLY A 213 16.02 -17.35 -10.16
N PRO A 214 16.59 -18.37 -9.51
CA PRO A 214 15.79 -19.46 -8.93
C PRO A 214 14.92 -19.02 -7.75
N GLU A 215 15.09 -17.81 -7.25
CA GLU A 215 14.49 -17.29 -6.02
C GLU A 215 13.07 -16.79 -6.16
N ASN A 216 12.41 -17.04 -7.29
CA ASN A 216 11.01 -16.70 -7.52
C ASN A 216 10.68 -15.24 -7.24
N PRO A 217 11.18 -14.27 -8.03
CA PRO A 217 10.91 -12.85 -7.83
C PRO A 217 9.46 -12.52 -8.16
N PHE A 218 8.88 -11.56 -7.42
CA PHE A 218 7.52 -11.09 -7.61
C PHE A 218 7.36 -9.64 -7.13
N ASN A 219 6.22 -9.02 -7.39
CA ASN A 219 5.86 -7.67 -6.97
C ASN A 219 6.99 -6.66 -7.21
N ALA A 220 7.29 -6.43 -8.49
CA ALA A 220 8.38 -5.55 -8.89
C ALA A 220 7.89 -4.14 -9.22
N CYS A 221 8.44 -3.13 -8.54
CA CYS A 221 8.24 -1.73 -8.85
C CYS A 221 9.48 -1.14 -9.51
N ILE A 222 9.33 -0.69 -10.75
CA ILE A 222 10.38 0.01 -11.49
C ILE A 222 10.45 1.48 -11.07
N ALA A 223 11.66 2.03 -10.95
CA ALA A 223 11.84 3.48 -10.83
C ALA A 223 11.25 4.19 -12.03
N PRO A 224 10.63 5.38 -11.86
CA PRO A 224 10.02 6.11 -12.98
C PRO A 224 10.97 6.38 -14.15
N ASP A 225 12.27 6.49 -13.90
CA ASP A 225 13.34 6.71 -14.87
C ASP A 225 14.07 5.42 -15.30
N GLU A 226 13.57 4.26 -14.92
CA GLU A 226 14.16 2.93 -15.13
C GLU A 226 15.55 2.70 -14.49
N SER A 227 16.03 3.57 -13.61
CA SER A 227 17.39 3.46 -13.05
C SER A 227 17.58 2.34 -12.04
N TYR A 228 16.50 1.81 -11.46
CA TYR A 228 16.53 0.66 -10.55
C TYR A 228 15.16 -0.02 -10.45
N LEU A 229 15.16 -1.28 -10.04
CA LEU A 229 13.99 -2.11 -9.77
C LEU A 229 14.02 -2.54 -8.31
N ILE A 230 12.90 -2.36 -7.59
CA ILE A 230 12.68 -2.98 -6.28
C ILE A 230 11.70 -4.13 -6.46
N PHE A 231 12.01 -5.30 -5.93
CA PHE A 231 11.16 -6.49 -6.06
C PHE A 231 11.24 -7.36 -4.81
N CYS A 232 10.26 -8.22 -4.63
CA CYS A 232 10.22 -9.22 -3.57
C CYS A 232 10.82 -10.54 -4.06
N ALA A 233 11.50 -11.27 -3.18
CA ALA A 233 11.97 -12.62 -3.48
C ALA A 233 12.19 -13.46 -2.20
N TYR A 234 12.14 -14.81 -2.36
CA TYR A 234 12.41 -15.77 -1.29
C TYR A 234 13.87 -16.28 -1.38
N ARG A 235 14.85 -15.43 -1.07
CA ARG A 235 16.28 -15.79 -1.18
C ARG A 235 16.79 -16.37 0.13
N SER A 236 17.14 -17.65 0.09
CA SER A 236 17.57 -18.41 1.28
C SER A 236 18.92 -17.97 1.86
N ASP A 237 19.76 -17.27 1.10
CA ASP A 237 21.11 -16.87 1.48
C ASP A 237 21.20 -15.51 2.18
N SER A 238 20.17 -14.68 2.02
CA SER A 238 20.18 -13.30 2.50
C SER A 238 18.86 -12.83 3.10
N SER A 239 17.85 -13.70 3.18
CA SER A 239 16.53 -13.34 3.70
C SER A 239 16.54 -13.12 5.22
N GLN A 240 15.81 -12.11 5.68
CA GLN A 240 15.58 -11.84 7.10
C GLN A 240 14.25 -12.42 7.59
N GLY A 241 13.32 -12.67 6.66
CA GLY A 241 12.00 -13.22 6.91
C GLY A 241 11.67 -14.32 5.93
N LYS A 242 10.44 -14.30 5.42
CA LYS A 242 9.97 -15.19 4.36
C LYS A 242 10.26 -14.58 2.99
N SER A 243 9.56 -13.49 2.62
CA SER A 243 9.87 -12.69 1.44
C SER A 243 10.52 -11.37 1.85
N ASP A 244 11.60 -11.00 1.19
CA ASP A 244 12.33 -9.76 1.43
C ASP A 244 12.34 -8.89 0.17
N TYR A 245 12.52 -7.57 0.34
CA TYR A 245 12.81 -6.66 -0.75
C TYR A 245 14.27 -6.71 -1.15
N TYR A 246 14.47 -6.72 -2.47
CA TYR A 246 15.76 -6.57 -3.13
C TYR A 246 15.71 -5.38 -4.10
N LEU A 247 16.85 -4.77 -4.34
CA LEU A 247 17.01 -3.71 -5.33
C LEU A 247 18.13 -4.07 -6.29
N SER A 248 17.88 -3.91 -7.58
CA SER A 248 18.89 -3.98 -8.64
C SER A 248 18.95 -2.66 -9.40
N PHE A 249 20.14 -2.14 -9.62
CA PHE A 249 20.37 -0.97 -10.46
C PHE A 249 20.46 -1.38 -11.93
N ARG A 250 20.00 -0.50 -12.82
CA ARG A 250 20.12 -0.63 -14.26
C ARG A 250 21.01 0.48 -14.80
N ASP A 251 21.95 0.12 -15.66
CA ASP A 251 22.83 1.09 -16.33
C ASP A 251 22.30 1.51 -17.71
N GLU A 252 23.02 2.39 -18.39
CA GLU A 252 22.66 2.93 -19.71
C GLU A 252 22.74 1.88 -20.83
N GLU A 253 23.50 0.80 -20.63
CA GLU A 253 23.61 -0.35 -21.54
C GLU A 253 22.53 -1.42 -21.30
N ASP A 254 21.50 -1.13 -20.50
CA ASP A 254 20.42 -2.06 -20.13
C ASP A 254 20.89 -3.27 -19.31
N THR A 255 21.98 -3.11 -18.55
CA THR A 255 22.53 -4.17 -17.69
C THR A 255 22.07 -3.99 -16.26
N TRP A 256 21.65 -5.08 -15.63
CA TRP A 256 21.18 -5.09 -14.25
C TRP A 256 22.30 -5.51 -13.30
N SER A 257 22.44 -4.81 -12.19
CA SER A 257 23.38 -5.18 -11.12
C SER A 257 22.91 -6.42 -10.35
N GLN A 258 23.80 -7.03 -9.58
CA GLN A 258 23.40 -8.03 -8.57
C GLN A 258 22.37 -7.40 -7.62
N PRO A 259 21.24 -8.06 -7.36
CA PRO A 259 20.27 -7.58 -6.40
C PRO A 259 20.83 -7.48 -4.98
N VAL A 260 20.61 -6.35 -4.34
CA VAL A 260 21.00 -6.06 -2.96
C VAL A 260 19.78 -6.14 -2.06
N ASN A 261 19.85 -6.88 -0.95
CA ASN A 261 18.81 -6.92 0.08
C ASN A 261 18.68 -5.54 0.75
N LEU A 262 17.47 -5.03 0.94
CA LEU A 262 17.24 -3.70 1.52
C LEU A 262 17.60 -3.61 3.01
N GLY A 263 17.84 -4.74 3.64
CA GLY A 263 18.35 -4.85 5.01
C GLY A 263 17.31 -4.55 6.10
N PRO A 264 17.77 -4.65 7.36
CA PRO A 264 16.89 -4.44 8.52
C PRO A 264 16.33 -3.02 8.57
N GLY A 265 15.09 -2.92 9.02
CA GLY A 265 14.34 -1.66 9.07
C GLY A 265 13.50 -1.40 7.83
N ILE A 266 13.70 -2.17 6.75
CA ILE A 266 12.77 -2.36 5.62
C ILE A 266 12.31 -3.82 5.66
N ASN A 267 13.24 -4.76 5.51
CA ASN A 267 12.97 -6.19 5.64
C ASN A 267 12.84 -6.57 7.11
N THR A 268 11.90 -7.47 7.41
CA THR A 268 11.57 -7.92 8.76
C THR A 268 11.62 -9.45 8.85
N SER A 269 11.18 -10.01 9.96
CA SER A 269 10.98 -11.46 10.08
C SER A 269 9.65 -11.93 9.46
N GLY A 270 8.84 -11.01 8.96
CA GLY A 270 7.58 -11.27 8.28
C GLY A 270 7.71 -11.47 6.78
N ASP A 271 6.65 -11.15 6.08
CA ASP A 271 6.58 -11.07 4.62
C ASP A 271 6.51 -9.60 4.20
N GLU A 272 7.31 -9.22 3.23
CA GLU A 272 7.29 -7.93 2.58
C GLU A 272 6.63 -8.05 1.21
N TYR A 273 5.70 -7.11 0.92
CA TYR A 273 4.92 -7.07 -0.33
C TYR A 273 4.75 -5.66 -0.86
N SER A 274 4.43 -5.55 -2.15
CA SER A 274 3.85 -4.34 -2.75
C SER A 274 4.71 -3.09 -2.62
N PRO A 275 5.97 -3.11 -3.07
CA PRO A 275 6.77 -1.89 -3.13
C PRO A 275 6.17 -0.94 -4.16
N HIS A 276 6.03 0.34 -3.81
CA HIS A 276 5.56 1.37 -4.73
C HIS A 276 6.38 2.65 -4.61
N ILE A 277 6.98 3.07 -5.71
CA ILE A 277 7.71 4.33 -5.79
C ILE A 277 6.74 5.41 -6.27
N THR A 278 6.60 6.50 -5.52
CA THR A 278 5.73 7.61 -5.92
C THR A 278 6.12 8.14 -7.30
N PRO A 279 5.18 8.71 -8.08
CA PRO A 279 5.44 9.17 -9.45
C PRO A 279 6.61 10.13 -9.59
N GLY A 280 6.92 10.92 -8.55
CA GLY A 280 8.11 11.79 -8.51
C GLY A 280 9.39 11.09 -8.04
N GLY A 281 9.39 9.79 -7.81
CA GLY A 281 10.56 9.05 -7.34
C GLY A 281 10.98 9.33 -5.89
N LYS A 282 10.18 10.12 -5.13
CA LYS A 282 10.61 10.68 -3.85
C LYS A 282 10.44 9.73 -2.67
N TYR A 283 9.36 8.96 -2.64
CA TYR A 283 9.04 8.04 -1.54
C TYR A 283 8.84 6.64 -2.06
N LEU A 284 9.31 5.67 -1.27
CA LEU A 284 8.95 4.26 -1.37
C LEU A 284 7.86 3.99 -0.34
N PHE A 285 6.70 3.55 -0.81
CA PHE A 285 5.67 2.89 -0.02
C PHE A 285 5.85 1.38 -0.11
N PHE A 286 5.55 0.68 0.96
CA PHE A 286 5.68 -0.78 0.98
C PHE A 286 4.77 -1.40 2.04
N ALA A 287 4.41 -2.66 1.87
CA ALA A 287 3.61 -3.40 2.83
C ALA A 287 4.46 -4.45 3.55
N SER A 288 4.20 -4.66 4.84
CA SER A 288 4.80 -5.72 5.63
C SER A 288 3.84 -6.18 6.73
N ASN A 289 3.81 -7.48 6.99
CA ASN A 289 3.13 -8.05 8.17
C ASN A 289 4.06 -8.21 9.36
N GLY A 290 5.31 -7.77 9.23
CA GLY A 290 6.27 -7.66 10.33
C GLY A 290 6.16 -6.33 11.07
N ASN A 291 7.16 -6.04 11.90
CA ASN A 291 7.23 -4.80 12.68
C ASN A 291 8.57 -4.09 12.45
N PRO A 292 8.74 -3.38 11.31
CA PRO A 292 9.99 -2.68 11.01
C PRO A 292 10.31 -1.57 12.02
N LEU A 293 9.31 -1.07 12.75
CA LEU A 293 9.45 -0.01 13.75
C LEU A 293 9.84 -0.54 15.13
N GLN A 294 9.72 -1.86 15.38
CA GLN A 294 9.96 -2.52 16.65
C GLN A 294 9.13 -1.95 17.83
N ILE A 295 7.94 -1.43 17.53
CA ILE A 295 7.03 -0.83 18.50
C ILE A 295 6.24 -1.94 19.21
N GLN A 296 6.17 -1.88 20.56
CA GLN A 296 5.45 -2.86 21.38
C GLN A 296 4.00 -2.47 21.65
N ASP A 297 3.70 -1.17 21.69
CA ASP A 297 2.35 -0.64 21.91
C ASP A 297 1.91 0.17 20.68
N PRO A 298 1.13 -0.43 19.75
CA PRO A 298 0.68 0.27 18.54
C PRO A 298 -0.22 1.49 18.79
N SER A 299 -0.84 1.60 19.98
CA SER A 299 -1.72 2.73 20.29
C SER A 299 -0.98 4.07 20.30
N VAL A 300 0.33 4.06 20.53
CA VAL A 300 1.18 5.27 20.49
C VAL A 300 1.32 5.87 19.08
N LEU A 301 0.97 5.09 18.04
CA LEU A 301 1.03 5.53 16.65
C LEU A 301 -0.21 6.31 16.23
N ILE A 302 -1.31 6.20 16.98
CA ILE A 302 -2.58 6.82 16.63
C ILE A 302 -2.55 8.30 17.00
N ASP A 303 -2.76 9.15 16.01
CA ASP A 303 -2.91 10.58 16.22
C ASP A 303 -4.09 10.87 17.16
N PRO A 304 -3.94 11.75 18.17
CA PRO A 304 -5.03 12.11 19.06
C PRO A 304 -6.28 12.63 18.35
N GLY A 305 -6.13 13.26 17.17
CA GLY A 305 -7.25 13.71 16.35
C GLY A 305 -8.02 12.58 15.66
N VAL A 306 -7.38 11.44 15.44
CA VAL A 306 -7.97 10.22 14.85
C VAL A 306 -8.67 9.36 15.91
N GLN A 307 -8.19 9.37 17.14
CA GLN A 307 -8.69 8.52 18.23
C GLN A 307 -10.20 8.62 18.48
N PRO A 308 -10.83 9.82 18.45
CA PRO A 308 -12.28 9.94 18.61
C PRO A 308 -13.06 9.22 17.49
N TYR A 309 -12.60 9.31 16.25
CA TYR A 309 -13.19 8.64 15.09
C TYR A 309 -13.13 7.11 15.23
N LEU A 310 -12.00 6.57 15.65
CA LEU A 310 -11.84 5.13 15.92
C LEU A 310 -12.75 4.66 17.05
N ASN A 311 -12.88 5.45 18.13
CA ASN A 311 -13.72 5.14 19.27
C ASN A 311 -15.22 5.17 18.95
N SER A 312 -15.65 5.97 17.98
CA SER A 312 -17.06 6.05 17.54
C SER A 312 -17.47 4.82 16.73
N GLY A 313 -16.47 4.05 16.28
CA GLY A 313 -16.67 2.89 15.43
C GLY A 313 -16.92 3.27 13.97
N GLY A 314 -16.23 4.27 13.44
CA GLY A 314 -16.22 4.64 12.02
C GLY A 314 -16.15 3.42 11.09
N SER A 315 -15.89 3.57 9.81
CA SER A 315 -15.88 2.49 8.81
C SER A 315 -15.00 1.27 9.15
N LEU A 316 -14.21 1.38 10.22
CA LEU A 316 -13.24 0.39 10.71
C LEU A 316 -13.74 -0.39 11.95
N ARG A 317 -15.04 -0.49 12.18
CA ARG A 317 -15.60 -1.23 13.33
C ARG A 317 -15.09 -2.67 13.39
N GLY A 318 -14.45 -3.03 14.51
CA GLY A 318 -13.99 -4.38 14.78
C GLY A 318 -12.61 -4.73 14.22
N HIS A 319 -11.95 -3.80 13.55
CA HIS A 319 -10.60 -3.97 13.05
C HIS A 319 -9.61 -3.38 14.07
N GLY A 320 -8.70 -4.13 14.56
CA GLY A 320 -7.78 -3.77 15.63
C GLY A 320 -6.89 -2.55 15.35
N LEU A 321 -5.79 -2.47 16.06
CA LEU A 321 -4.72 -1.50 15.80
C LEU A 321 -3.77 -2.08 14.72
N PRO A 322 -2.98 -1.23 14.04
CA PRO A 322 -1.89 -1.69 13.18
C PRO A 322 -0.90 -2.57 13.96
N LEU A 323 0.03 -3.21 13.26
CA LEU A 323 1.04 -4.11 13.84
C LEU A 323 0.47 -5.35 14.55
N ASN A 324 -0.68 -5.83 14.13
CA ASN A 324 -1.34 -7.01 14.69
C ASN A 324 -0.97 -8.33 13.98
N GLY A 325 -0.02 -8.28 13.03
CA GLY A 325 0.39 -9.40 12.18
C GLY A 325 -0.27 -9.45 10.80
N SER A 326 -1.23 -8.55 10.53
CA SER A 326 -1.71 -8.25 9.19
C SER A 326 -0.74 -7.30 8.47
N ASN A 327 -0.88 -7.15 7.15
CA ASN A 327 -0.08 -6.19 6.42
C ASN A 327 -0.50 -4.76 6.73
N ASP A 328 0.48 -3.94 7.06
CA ASP A 328 0.36 -2.49 7.17
C ASP A 328 1.18 -1.80 6.07
N ILE A 329 0.81 -0.57 5.73
CA ILE A 329 1.53 0.25 4.76
C ILE A 329 2.55 1.14 5.47
N TYR A 330 3.80 1.07 5.02
CA TYR A 330 4.93 1.86 5.50
C TYR A 330 5.48 2.73 4.39
N TRP A 331 6.27 3.73 4.74
CA TRP A 331 6.95 4.57 3.78
C TRP A 331 8.28 5.13 4.27
N ILE A 332 9.15 5.47 3.32
CA ILE A 332 10.48 6.05 3.55
C ILE A 332 10.87 6.95 2.37
N GLU A 333 11.77 7.91 2.58
CA GLU A 333 12.34 8.68 1.49
C GLU A 333 13.28 7.81 0.64
N THR A 334 13.01 7.70 -0.65
CA THR A 334 13.75 6.84 -1.58
C THR A 334 15.23 7.21 -1.66
N HIS A 335 15.56 8.53 -1.69
CA HIS A 335 16.95 8.97 -1.75
C HIS A 335 17.76 8.51 -0.53
N ALA A 336 17.19 8.54 0.66
CA ALA A 336 17.82 8.07 1.87
C ALA A 336 18.13 6.57 1.81
N LEU A 337 17.18 5.78 1.30
CA LEU A 337 17.36 4.35 1.06
C LEU A 337 18.49 4.08 0.05
N LEU A 338 18.44 4.70 -1.13
CA LEU A 338 19.46 4.53 -2.18
C LEU A 338 20.86 4.92 -1.71
N LYS A 339 20.98 5.96 -0.88
CA LYS A 339 22.26 6.39 -0.29
C LYS A 339 22.83 5.36 0.68
N ARG A 340 22.00 4.62 1.41
CA ARG A 340 22.46 3.54 2.28
C ARG A 340 23.02 2.39 1.45
N LEU A 341 22.33 1.97 0.41
CA LEU A 341 22.70 0.84 -0.45
C LEU A 341 23.97 1.08 -1.25
N LYS A 342 24.21 2.32 -1.73
CA LYS A 342 25.46 2.70 -2.43
C LYS A 342 26.73 2.68 -1.55
N LYS A 343 26.57 2.52 -0.23
CA LYS A 343 27.69 2.47 0.72
C LYS A 343 28.07 1.03 1.13
N GLN A 344 27.24 0.07 0.77
CA GLN A 344 27.50 -1.36 0.93
C GLN A 344 28.29 -1.91 -0.28
#